data_979a76a4f2ca32e5e997b2b89936a3e7
#
_entry.id   979a76a4f2ca32e5e997b2b89936a3e7
#
_cell.length_a   1.000
_cell.length_b   1.000
_cell.length_c   1.000
_cell.angle_alpha   90.00
_cell.angle_beta   90.00
_cell.angle_gamma   90.00
#
_symmetry.space_group_name_H-M   'P 1'
#
loop_
_entity.id
_entity.type
_entity.pdbx_description
1 polymer ?
#
loop_
_entity_poly.entity_id
_entity_poly.type
_entity_poly.pdbx_seq_one_letter_code
_entity_poly.pdbx_strand_id
1 'polypeptide(L)'
;GVALTRMRAHVIGLLAEPFAAIYADLAGAGEQVTLTYAPSFDEVLMFDDPHPLISEHFQRIYPGEVARGVNLIGPQRDDMNLELGGIPAREFASNGEMWTMALALKMALFEIVRDRLGLQPIVILDDVFAQLDDSRRTQILDFARKQDQVLITVAAEGDVPDYESAHRIDVAALDEPASVILPTLGNLFNSRENESLGGYDEKT
;
A
#
# COMPACT_ATOMS: atom_id res chain seq x y z
N GLY A 1 4.04 -19.12 -11.35
CA GLY A 1 3.73 -19.32 -9.93
C GLY A 1 4.91 -18.97 -9.05
N VAL A 2 6.01 -19.73 -9.11
CA VAL A 2 7.19 -19.65 -8.19
C VAL A 2 7.72 -18.22 -8.01
N ALA A 3 8.01 -17.53 -9.10
CA ALA A 3 8.54 -16.15 -9.02
C ALA A 3 7.59 -15.19 -8.28
N LEU A 4 6.27 -15.30 -8.52
CA LEU A 4 5.28 -14.46 -7.86
C LEU A 4 5.18 -14.78 -6.36
N THR A 5 5.14 -16.05 -5.98
CA THR A 5 5.12 -16.47 -4.57
C THR A 5 6.37 -15.95 -3.82
N ARG A 6 7.55 -16.11 -4.42
CA ARG A 6 8.81 -15.58 -3.84
C ARG A 6 8.82 -14.06 -3.71
N MET A 7 8.32 -13.36 -4.73
CA MET A 7 8.22 -11.89 -4.70
C MET A 7 7.26 -11.42 -3.60
N ARG A 8 6.11 -12.06 -3.45
CA ARG A 8 5.16 -11.76 -2.37
C ARG A 8 5.76 -12.02 -1.00
N ALA A 9 6.41 -13.18 -0.80
CA ALA A 9 7.09 -13.49 0.46
C ALA A 9 8.14 -12.44 0.81
N HIS A 10 8.93 -11.99 -0.17
CA HIS A 10 9.90 -10.93 0.02
C HIS A 10 9.25 -9.60 0.42
N VAL A 11 8.19 -9.17 -0.27
CA VAL A 11 7.48 -7.92 0.04
C VAL A 11 6.83 -7.97 1.42
N ILE A 12 6.17 -9.09 1.78
CA ILE A 12 5.58 -9.27 3.10
C ILE A 12 6.65 -9.26 4.20
N GLY A 13 7.82 -9.89 3.95
CA GLY A 13 8.95 -9.81 4.87
C GLY A 13 9.46 -8.39 5.10
N LEU A 14 9.46 -7.55 4.05
CA LEU A 14 9.83 -6.13 4.19
C LEU A 14 8.81 -5.33 4.98
N LEU A 15 7.52 -5.68 4.86
CA LEU A 15 6.42 -4.98 5.54
C LEU A 15 6.31 -5.35 7.02
N ALA A 16 6.74 -6.53 7.43
CA ALA A 16 6.45 -7.08 8.77
C ALA A 16 6.95 -6.19 9.92
N GLU A 17 8.20 -5.74 9.86
CA GLU A 17 8.80 -4.91 10.92
C GLU A 17 8.18 -3.48 10.95
N PRO A 18 8.14 -2.70 9.85
CA PRO A 18 7.50 -1.40 9.85
C PRO A 18 6.02 -1.46 10.25
N PHE A 19 5.30 -2.48 9.80
CA PHE A 19 3.89 -2.70 10.16
C PHE A 19 3.72 -2.87 11.68
N ALA A 20 4.55 -3.73 12.31
CA ALA A 20 4.47 -3.96 13.74
C ALA A 20 4.82 -2.69 14.56
N ALA A 21 5.84 -1.94 14.13
CA ALA A 21 6.22 -0.69 14.78
C ALA A 21 5.12 0.36 14.70
N ILE A 22 4.58 0.59 13.49
CA ILE A 22 3.50 1.58 13.28
C ILE A 22 2.22 1.19 14.02
N TYR A 23 1.88 -0.11 14.03
CA TYR A 23 0.72 -0.57 14.79
C TYR A 23 0.87 -0.28 16.29
N ALA A 24 2.05 -0.54 16.86
CA ALA A 24 2.33 -0.27 18.27
C ALA A 24 2.18 1.24 18.59
N ASP A 25 2.62 2.11 17.69
CA ASP A 25 2.47 3.56 17.84
C ASP A 25 1.00 3.99 17.78
N LEU A 26 0.20 3.38 16.90
CA LEU A 26 -1.22 3.72 16.71
C LEU A 26 -2.12 3.14 17.81
N ALA A 27 -1.87 1.91 18.21
CA ALA A 27 -2.69 1.20 19.21
C ALA A 27 -2.32 1.54 20.67
N GLY A 28 -1.15 2.15 20.88
CA GLY A 28 -0.57 2.32 22.21
C GLY A 28 0.07 1.04 22.73
N ALA A 29 0.49 1.05 24.00
CA ALA A 29 1.08 -0.12 24.65
C ALA A 29 0.03 -1.23 24.75
N GLY A 30 0.13 -2.23 23.90
CA GLY A 30 -0.82 -3.32 23.79
C GLY A 30 -0.22 -4.58 23.20
N GLU A 31 -1.04 -5.39 22.59
CA GLU A 31 -0.65 -6.66 21.97
C GLU A 31 0.18 -6.45 20.72
N GLN A 32 1.16 -7.32 20.52
CA GLN A 32 2.01 -7.29 19.34
C GLN A 32 1.26 -7.85 18.12
N VAL A 33 1.44 -7.20 16.98
CA VAL A 33 0.96 -7.72 15.70
C VAL A 33 2.10 -8.41 14.96
N THR A 34 1.74 -9.46 14.23
CA THR A 34 2.64 -10.12 13.29
C THR A 34 2.01 -10.21 11.92
N LEU A 35 2.85 -10.15 10.90
CA LEU A 35 2.47 -10.31 9.50
C LEU A 35 3.38 -11.35 8.89
N THR A 36 2.80 -12.43 8.35
CA THR A 36 3.54 -13.49 7.67
C THR A 36 2.87 -13.85 6.36
N TYR A 37 3.68 -14.30 5.41
CA TYR A 37 3.16 -14.83 4.15
C TYR A 37 2.85 -16.31 4.30
N ALA A 38 1.69 -16.72 3.82
CA ALA A 38 1.20 -18.09 3.85
C ALA A 38 1.03 -18.61 2.41
N PRO A 39 2.07 -19.16 1.80
CA PRO A 39 1.96 -19.78 0.48
C PRO A 39 1.12 -21.05 0.57
N SER A 40 0.41 -21.35 -0.50
CA SER A 40 -0.36 -22.60 -0.63
C SER A 40 0.52 -23.85 -0.81
N PHE A 41 1.83 -23.63 -1.01
CA PHE A 41 2.84 -24.67 -1.17
C PHE A 41 4.19 -24.14 -0.66
N ASP A 42 4.56 -24.50 0.56
CA ASP A 42 5.70 -23.92 1.32
C ASP A 42 7.05 -24.24 0.66
N GLU A 43 7.18 -25.37 -0.02
CA GLU A 43 8.41 -25.82 -0.64
C GLU A 43 8.94 -24.84 -1.71
N VAL A 44 8.06 -23.96 -2.23
CA VAL A 44 8.47 -22.86 -3.13
C VAL A 44 9.47 -21.91 -2.46
N LEU A 45 9.37 -21.74 -1.14
CA LEU A 45 10.24 -20.87 -0.35
C LEU A 45 11.44 -21.60 0.25
N MET A 46 11.35 -22.93 0.42
CA MET A 46 12.35 -23.72 1.12
C MET A 46 13.49 -24.22 0.20
N PHE A 47 13.23 -24.37 -1.10
CA PHE A 47 14.17 -24.96 -2.05
C PHE A 47 14.49 -24.00 -3.21
N ASP A 48 15.74 -24.00 -3.66
CA ASP A 48 16.18 -23.19 -4.80
C ASP A 48 15.45 -23.59 -6.09
N ASP A 49 15.35 -24.90 -6.35
CA ASP A 49 14.54 -25.47 -7.43
C ASP A 49 13.35 -26.27 -6.86
N PRO A 50 12.17 -25.67 -6.72
CA PRO A 50 10.97 -26.34 -6.24
C PRO A 50 10.21 -27.12 -7.33
N HIS A 51 10.61 -27.04 -8.61
CA HIS A 51 9.84 -27.60 -9.73
C HIS A 51 9.60 -29.12 -9.62
N PRO A 52 10.58 -29.95 -9.24
CA PRO A 52 10.33 -31.39 -9.06
C PRO A 52 9.26 -31.66 -8.00
N LEU A 53 9.33 -30.95 -6.85
CA LEU A 53 8.38 -31.10 -5.76
C LEU A 53 6.97 -30.62 -6.14
N ILE A 54 6.89 -29.51 -6.87
CA ILE A 54 5.62 -29.01 -7.43
C ILE A 54 5.01 -30.04 -8.37
N SER A 55 5.80 -30.64 -9.25
CA SER A 55 5.33 -31.66 -10.20
C SER A 55 4.80 -32.90 -9.50
N GLU A 56 5.50 -33.41 -8.50
CA GLU A 56 5.07 -34.52 -7.67
C GLU A 56 3.76 -34.18 -6.92
N HIS A 57 3.71 -32.99 -6.33
CA HIS A 57 2.53 -32.53 -5.60
C HIS A 57 1.31 -32.41 -6.52
N PHE A 58 1.47 -31.84 -7.71
CA PHE A 58 0.38 -31.77 -8.70
C PHE A 58 -0.14 -33.16 -9.08
N GLN A 59 0.73 -34.13 -9.31
CA GLN A 59 0.29 -35.52 -9.62
C GLN A 59 -0.57 -36.08 -8.49
N ARG A 60 -0.19 -35.83 -7.25
CA ARG A 60 -0.92 -36.31 -6.06
C ARG A 60 -2.28 -35.65 -5.88
N ILE A 61 -2.40 -34.35 -6.12
CA ILE A 61 -3.64 -33.58 -5.89
C ILE A 61 -4.56 -33.55 -7.10
N TYR A 62 -4.07 -33.88 -8.30
CA TYR A 62 -4.81 -33.79 -9.57
C TYR A 62 -6.21 -34.40 -9.54
N PRO A 63 -6.43 -35.64 -8.99
CA PRO A 63 -7.78 -36.20 -8.91
C PRO A 63 -8.73 -35.29 -8.09
N GLY A 64 -8.23 -34.68 -7.04
CA GLY A 64 -9.00 -33.74 -6.20
C GLY A 64 -9.34 -32.43 -6.90
N GLU A 65 -8.42 -31.91 -7.71
CA GLU A 65 -8.64 -30.71 -8.52
C GLU A 65 -9.70 -30.95 -9.60
N VAL A 66 -9.61 -32.10 -10.30
CA VAL A 66 -10.59 -32.50 -11.31
C VAL A 66 -11.98 -32.68 -10.69
N ALA A 67 -12.08 -33.34 -9.53
CA ALA A 67 -13.35 -33.57 -8.87
C ALA A 67 -14.02 -32.28 -8.38
N ARG A 68 -13.22 -31.27 -7.99
CA ARG A 68 -13.72 -29.99 -7.48
C ARG A 68 -13.80 -28.89 -8.55
N GLY A 69 -13.21 -29.07 -9.72
CA GLY A 69 -13.12 -28.09 -10.78
C GLY A 69 -12.30 -26.84 -10.44
N VAL A 70 -11.36 -26.94 -9.48
CA VAL A 70 -10.55 -25.80 -9.00
C VAL A 70 -9.12 -26.22 -8.73
N ASN A 71 -8.18 -25.32 -8.93
CA ASN A 71 -6.80 -25.52 -8.53
C ASN A 71 -6.66 -25.43 -7.01
N LEU A 72 -5.95 -26.36 -6.40
CA LEU A 72 -5.76 -26.44 -4.94
C LEU A 72 -4.50 -25.74 -4.46
N ILE A 73 -3.49 -25.54 -5.33
CA ILE A 73 -2.26 -24.81 -5.04
C ILE A 73 -2.00 -23.76 -6.11
N GLY A 74 -1.16 -22.79 -5.78
CA GLY A 74 -0.71 -21.72 -6.65
C GLY A 74 -0.91 -20.34 -6.04
N PRO A 75 -0.32 -19.28 -6.62
CA PRO A 75 -0.35 -17.93 -6.06
C PRO A 75 -1.74 -17.37 -5.79
N GLN A 76 -2.76 -17.86 -6.47
CA GLN A 76 -4.17 -17.50 -6.24
C GLN A 76 -4.76 -18.10 -4.95
N ARG A 77 -4.05 -19.02 -4.32
CA ARG A 77 -4.40 -19.64 -3.03
C ARG A 77 -3.54 -19.19 -1.87
N ASP A 78 -2.48 -18.44 -2.19
CA ASP A 78 -1.61 -17.88 -1.16
C ASP A 78 -2.37 -16.80 -0.36
N ASP A 79 -2.05 -16.66 0.92
CA ASP A 79 -2.69 -15.71 1.83
C ASP A 79 -1.62 -14.96 2.66
N MET A 80 -2.08 -14.00 3.45
CA MET A 80 -1.31 -13.31 4.47
C MET A 80 -1.92 -13.62 5.83
N ASN A 81 -1.11 -14.05 6.78
CA ASN A 81 -1.54 -14.22 8.16
C ASN A 81 -1.22 -12.97 8.96
N LEU A 82 -2.25 -12.41 9.55
CA LEU A 82 -2.19 -11.34 10.52
C LEU A 82 -2.56 -11.91 11.89
N GLU A 83 -1.71 -11.72 12.88
CA GLU A 83 -1.99 -12.13 14.25
C GLU A 83 -1.90 -10.93 15.19
N LEU A 84 -2.72 -10.94 16.22
CA LEU A 84 -2.71 -9.98 17.33
C LEU A 84 -2.53 -10.77 18.62
N GLY A 85 -1.44 -10.50 19.34
CA GLY A 85 -1.11 -11.27 20.55
C GLY A 85 -0.90 -12.78 20.30
N GLY A 86 -0.49 -13.17 19.08
CA GLY A 86 -0.33 -14.57 18.69
C GLY A 86 -1.64 -15.28 18.32
N ILE A 87 -2.75 -14.55 18.16
CA ILE A 87 -4.06 -15.08 17.79
C ILE A 87 -4.43 -14.54 16.40
N PRO A 88 -5.02 -15.37 15.49
CA PRO A 88 -5.41 -14.92 14.17
C PRO A 88 -6.37 -13.71 14.22
N ALA A 89 -5.93 -12.60 13.66
CA ALA A 89 -6.68 -11.35 13.71
C ALA A 89 -8.02 -11.44 12.97
N ARG A 90 -8.07 -12.18 11.87
CA ARG A 90 -9.28 -12.36 11.06
C ARG A 90 -10.48 -12.88 11.86
N GLU A 91 -10.23 -13.70 12.87
CA GLU A 91 -11.28 -14.39 13.64
C GLU A 91 -11.55 -13.70 14.98
N PHE A 92 -10.56 -13.04 15.57
CA PHE A 92 -10.61 -12.59 16.95
C PHE A 92 -10.44 -11.09 17.16
N ALA A 93 -9.86 -10.35 16.18
CA ALA A 93 -9.70 -8.92 16.33
C ALA A 93 -11.04 -8.17 16.19
N SER A 94 -11.24 -7.17 17.01
CA SER A 94 -12.35 -6.23 16.89
C SER A 94 -12.28 -5.42 15.59
N ASN A 95 -13.39 -4.84 15.16
CA ASN A 95 -13.41 -3.95 14.00
C ASN A 95 -12.41 -2.79 14.12
N GLY A 96 -12.22 -2.28 15.36
CA GLY A 96 -11.27 -1.22 15.63
C GLY A 96 -9.82 -1.64 15.42
N GLU A 97 -9.43 -2.80 15.92
CA GLU A 97 -8.09 -3.37 15.75
C GLU A 97 -7.82 -3.71 14.28
N MET A 98 -8.79 -4.31 13.59
CA MET A 98 -8.70 -4.58 12.15
C MET A 98 -8.47 -3.30 11.33
N TRP A 99 -9.19 -2.23 11.68
CA TRP A 99 -9.02 -0.93 11.04
C TRP A 99 -7.61 -0.36 11.31
N THR A 100 -7.16 -0.39 12.56
CA THR A 100 -5.81 0.08 12.94
C THR A 100 -4.72 -0.73 12.24
N MET A 101 -4.88 -2.06 12.13
CA MET A 101 -3.96 -2.91 11.36
C MET A 101 -3.95 -2.54 9.87
N ALA A 102 -5.11 -2.29 9.27
CA ALA A 102 -5.20 -1.88 7.87
C ALA A 102 -4.51 -0.54 7.61
N LEU A 103 -4.69 0.44 8.52
CA LEU A 103 -4.01 1.72 8.46
C LEU A 103 -2.48 1.55 8.62
N ALA A 104 -2.04 0.81 9.65
CA ALA A 104 -0.63 0.55 9.89
C ALA A 104 0.05 -0.12 8.68
N LEU A 105 -0.64 -1.07 8.03
CA LEU A 105 -0.13 -1.74 6.83
C LEU A 105 0.02 -0.77 5.65
N LYS A 106 -0.94 0.13 5.46
CA LYS A 106 -0.86 1.18 4.42
C LYS A 106 0.27 2.16 4.68
N MET A 107 0.46 2.57 5.94
CA MET A 107 1.56 3.45 6.33
C MET A 107 2.92 2.76 6.16
N ALA A 108 3.05 1.49 6.54
CA ALA A 108 4.26 0.70 6.32
C ALA A 108 4.60 0.58 4.83
N LEU A 109 3.60 0.33 3.99
CA LEU A 109 3.78 0.29 2.54
C LEU A 109 4.25 1.65 2.00
N PHE A 110 3.66 2.75 2.49
CA PHE A 110 4.07 4.11 2.13
C PHE A 110 5.55 4.36 2.45
N GLU A 111 6.00 4.00 3.66
CA GLU A 111 7.40 4.17 4.08
C GLU A 111 8.36 3.37 3.21
N ILE A 112 8.04 2.10 2.93
CA ILE A 112 8.87 1.25 2.06
C ILE A 112 8.97 1.83 0.65
N VAL A 113 7.86 2.29 0.08
CA VAL A 113 7.85 2.88 -1.27
C VAL A 113 8.68 4.16 -1.29
N ARG A 114 8.50 5.04 -0.31
CA ARG A 114 9.29 6.27 -0.15
C ARG A 114 10.79 5.96 -0.08
N ASP A 115 11.17 5.04 0.80
CA ASP A 115 12.59 4.74 1.06
C ASP A 115 13.25 4.02 -0.13
N ARG A 116 12.51 3.18 -0.83
CA ARG A 116 13.00 2.45 -2.00
C ARG A 116 13.13 3.31 -3.24
N LEU A 117 12.21 4.23 -3.46
CA LEU A 117 12.21 5.08 -4.64
C LEU A 117 12.94 6.41 -4.43
N GLY A 118 13.23 6.78 -3.17
CA GLY A 118 13.77 8.10 -2.82
C GLY A 118 12.81 9.24 -3.16
N LEU A 119 11.51 8.95 -3.27
CA LEU A 119 10.47 9.90 -3.64
C LEU A 119 9.35 9.84 -2.60
N GLN A 120 8.79 11.02 -2.27
CA GLN A 120 7.63 11.11 -1.40
C GLN A 120 6.36 10.75 -2.20
N PRO A 121 5.66 9.65 -1.88
CA PRO A 121 4.41 9.33 -2.56
C PRO A 121 3.31 10.35 -2.23
N ILE A 122 2.40 10.58 -3.16
CA ILE A 122 1.17 11.35 -2.90
C ILE A 122 0.22 10.47 -2.08
N VAL A 123 -0.31 11.01 -0.99
CA VAL A 123 -1.30 10.35 -0.15
C VAL A 123 -2.70 10.74 -0.59
N ILE A 124 -3.55 9.77 -0.84
CA ILE A 124 -4.97 9.99 -1.17
C ILE A 124 -5.82 9.33 -0.08
N LEU A 125 -6.62 10.14 0.61
CA LEU A 125 -7.54 9.73 1.65
C LEU A 125 -8.98 9.93 1.13
N ASP A 126 -9.55 8.86 0.58
CA ASP A 126 -10.85 8.89 -0.08
C ASP A 126 -11.95 8.49 0.89
N ASP A 127 -12.78 9.46 1.28
CA ASP A 127 -13.94 9.34 2.18
C ASP A 127 -13.66 8.60 3.51
N VAL A 128 -12.44 8.71 4.02
CA VAL A 128 -12.01 7.93 5.19
C VAL A 128 -12.57 8.45 6.51
N PHE A 129 -13.02 9.72 6.57
CA PHE A 129 -13.41 10.39 7.82
C PHE A 129 -14.84 10.14 8.26
N ALA A 130 -15.74 9.73 7.37
CA ALA A 130 -17.18 9.58 7.62
C ALA A 130 -17.52 8.60 8.75
N GLN A 131 -16.69 7.60 9.00
CA GLN A 131 -16.97 6.53 9.97
C GLN A 131 -15.92 6.42 11.09
N LEU A 132 -15.08 7.44 11.25
CA LEU A 132 -14.00 7.42 12.23
C LEU A 132 -14.39 8.14 13.52
N ASP A 133 -13.97 7.53 14.64
CA ASP A 133 -13.92 8.22 15.92
C ASP A 133 -12.81 9.27 15.94
N ASP A 134 -12.84 10.18 16.92
CA ASP A 134 -11.90 11.29 17.02
C ASP A 134 -10.44 10.84 17.15
N SER A 135 -10.19 9.72 17.82
CA SER A 135 -8.84 9.18 17.99
C SER A 135 -8.24 8.76 16.65
N ARG A 136 -8.96 7.98 15.86
CA ARG A 136 -8.52 7.52 14.53
C ARG A 136 -8.42 8.66 13.54
N ARG A 137 -9.37 9.62 13.61
CA ARG A 137 -9.31 10.84 12.82
C ARG A 137 -8.01 11.61 13.08
N THR A 138 -7.63 11.77 14.35
CA THR A 138 -6.39 12.42 14.76
C THR A 138 -5.17 11.69 14.24
N GLN A 139 -5.11 10.35 14.35
CA GLN A 139 -3.99 9.55 13.86
C GLN A 139 -3.75 9.70 12.35
N ILE A 140 -4.84 9.68 11.54
CA ILE A 140 -4.73 9.91 10.10
C ILE A 140 -4.23 11.32 9.80
N LEU A 141 -4.74 12.33 10.49
CA LEU A 141 -4.32 13.70 10.27
C LEU A 141 -2.87 13.94 10.68
N ASP A 142 -2.42 13.32 11.76
CA ASP A 142 -1.02 13.40 12.20
C ASP A 142 -0.06 12.72 11.21
N PHE A 143 -0.51 11.63 10.59
CA PHE A 143 0.21 11.04 9.47
C PHE A 143 0.21 11.98 8.25
N ALA A 144 -0.95 12.51 7.86
CA ALA A 144 -1.11 13.38 6.70
C ALA A 144 -0.26 14.65 6.80
N ARG A 145 -0.17 15.27 8.00
CA ARG A 145 0.63 16.46 8.25
C ARG A 145 2.13 16.32 7.97
N LYS A 146 2.62 15.09 7.98
CA LYS A 146 4.05 14.77 7.75
C LYS A 146 4.38 14.54 6.28
N GLN A 147 3.37 14.58 5.40
CA GLN A 147 3.54 14.26 3.99
C GLN A 147 3.59 15.53 3.13
N ASP A 148 4.34 15.48 2.02
CA ASP A 148 4.52 16.64 1.13
C ASP A 148 3.23 16.99 0.39
N GLN A 149 2.44 15.99 0.01
CA GLN A 149 1.17 16.18 -0.70
C GLN A 149 0.12 15.16 -0.27
N VAL A 150 -1.03 15.68 0.16
CA VAL A 150 -2.18 14.88 0.57
C VAL A 150 -3.44 15.40 -0.14
N LEU A 151 -4.21 14.48 -0.70
CA LEU A 151 -5.54 14.74 -1.24
C LEU A 151 -6.55 14.07 -0.33
N ILE A 152 -7.52 14.84 0.15
CA ILE A 152 -8.59 14.33 1.03
C ILE A 152 -9.91 14.58 0.34
N THR A 153 -10.71 13.52 0.13
CA THR A 153 -12.09 13.65 -0.32
C THR A 153 -13.04 13.40 0.83
N VAL A 154 -14.13 14.13 0.88
CA VAL A 154 -15.22 13.95 1.84
C VAL A 154 -16.56 14.15 1.14
N ALA A 155 -17.56 13.36 1.52
CA ALA A 155 -18.89 13.44 0.97
C ALA A 155 -19.76 14.50 1.69
N ALA A 156 -19.50 14.77 2.96
CA ALA A 156 -20.26 15.73 3.77
C ALA A 156 -19.36 16.82 4.35
N GLU A 157 -19.92 18.01 4.47
CA GLU A 157 -19.21 19.17 5.03
C GLU A 157 -18.73 18.94 6.48
N GLY A 158 -19.52 18.20 7.28
CA GLY A 158 -19.19 17.87 8.67
C GLY A 158 -18.00 16.90 8.81
N ASP A 159 -17.60 16.24 7.73
CA ASP A 159 -16.46 15.31 7.71
C ASP A 159 -15.15 15.99 7.27
N VAL A 160 -15.21 17.25 6.84
CA VAL A 160 -14.02 18.04 6.49
C VAL A 160 -13.14 18.18 7.74
N PRO A 161 -11.88 17.68 7.70
CA PRO A 161 -11.00 17.84 8.83
C PRO A 161 -10.59 19.32 9.00
N ASP A 162 -10.44 19.75 10.24
CA ASP A 162 -9.88 21.05 10.55
C ASP A 162 -8.37 21.06 10.25
N TYR A 163 -8.00 21.69 9.15
CA TYR A 163 -6.64 21.74 8.65
C TYR A 163 -6.33 23.17 8.17
N GLU A 164 -5.65 23.95 9.00
CA GLU A 164 -5.43 25.38 8.77
C GLU A 164 -4.77 25.74 7.42
N SER A 165 -3.98 24.81 6.85
CA SER A 165 -3.25 25.03 5.60
C SER A 165 -3.87 24.32 4.38
N ALA A 166 -5.07 23.75 4.51
CA ALA A 166 -5.70 23.03 3.42
C ALA A 166 -6.30 23.96 2.37
N HIS A 167 -6.03 23.70 1.11
CA HIS A 167 -6.79 24.28 0.01
C HIS A 167 -8.08 23.48 -0.21
N ARG A 168 -9.22 24.10 0.08
CA ARG A 168 -10.53 23.47 -0.06
C ARG A 168 -11.09 23.73 -1.47
N ILE A 169 -11.53 22.66 -2.12
CA ILE A 169 -12.22 22.69 -3.42
C ILE A 169 -13.62 22.13 -3.22
N ASP A 170 -14.64 22.96 -3.43
CA ASP A 170 -16.03 22.51 -3.46
C ASP A 170 -16.37 22.08 -4.89
N VAL A 171 -16.46 20.76 -5.07
CA VAL A 171 -16.73 20.17 -6.39
C VAL A 171 -18.14 20.50 -6.87
N ALA A 172 -19.10 20.67 -5.97
CA ALA A 172 -20.49 21.04 -6.32
C ALA A 172 -20.61 22.49 -6.82
N ALA A 173 -19.68 23.36 -6.43
CA ALA A 173 -19.63 24.75 -6.88
C ALA A 173 -18.95 24.91 -8.27
N LEU A 174 -18.41 23.85 -8.85
CA LEU A 174 -17.82 23.86 -10.18
C LEU A 174 -18.94 23.71 -11.23
N ASP A 175 -19.62 24.81 -11.56
CA ASP A 175 -20.83 24.88 -12.42
C ASP A 175 -20.62 24.54 -13.89
N GLU A 176 -19.40 24.35 -14.37
CA GLU A 176 -19.11 23.80 -15.70
C GLU A 176 -17.94 22.82 -15.63
N PRO A 177 -17.88 21.83 -16.53
CA PRO A 177 -16.65 21.09 -16.67
C PRO A 177 -15.58 22.10 -17.06
N ALA A 178 -14.83 22.58 -16.07
CA ALA A 178 -13.63 23.30 -16.35
C ALA A 178 -12.91 22.45 -17.38
N SER A 179 -12.72 22.99 -18.57
CA SER A 179 -11.81 22.41 -19.53
C SER A 179 -10.50 22.25 -18.74
N VAL A 180 -10.26 21.04 -18.29
CA VAL A 180 -9.00 20.70 -17.63
C VAL A 180 -7.96 20.95 -18.69
N ILE A 181 -7.42 22.15 -18.70
CA ILE A 181 -6.19 22.46 -19.43
C ILE A 181 -5.14 21.67 -18.66
N LEU A 182 -5.06 20.37 -18.94
CA LEU A 182 -3.87 19.62 -18.65
C LEU A 182 -2.76 20.38 -19.37
N PRO A 183 -1.77 20.95 -18.66
CA PRO A 183 -0.62 21.51 -19.33
C PRO A 183 -0.09 20.39 -20.19
N THR A 184 -0.10 20.60 -21.49
CA THR A 184 0.33 19.64 -22.48
C THR A 184 1.75 19.24 -22.05
N LEU A 185 2.00 17.97 -21.83
CA LEU A 185 3.31 17.44 -21.44
C LEU A 185 4.48 17.95 -22.31
N GLY A 186 4.20 18.53 -23.46
CA GLY A 186 5.14 19.20 -24.33
C GLY A 186 5.86 20.41 -23.74
N ASN A 187 5.30 21.08 -22.73
CA ASN A 187 5.95 22.26 -22.13
C ASN A 187 6.88 21.91 -20.97
N LEU A 188 6.86 20.69 -20.47
CA LEU A 188 7.78 20.21 -19.42
C LEU A 188 9.15 19.76 -19.97
N PHE A 189 9.23 19.50 -21.25
CA PHE A 189 10.50 19.05 -21.89
C PHE A 189 11.27 20.17 -22.60
N ASN A 190 10.64 21.32 -22.88
CA ASN A 190 11.29 22.44 -23.58
C ASN A 190 12.08 23.40 -22.69
N SER A 191 12.07 23.23 -21.37
CA SER A 191 12.84 24.09 -20.46
C SER A 191 14.28 23.60 -20.21
N ARG A 192 14.69 22.45 -20.78
CA ARG A 192 16.05 21.92 -20.60
C ARG A 192 16.98 22.04 -21.79
N GLU A 193 16.51 22.53 -22.93
CA GLU A 193 17.35 22.65 -24.14
C GLU A 193 17.95 24.04 -24.40
N ASN A 194 17.64 25.06 -23.58
CA ASN A 194 18.13 26.42 -23.80
C ASN A 194 19.32 26.87 -22.93
N GLU A 195 19.97 25.98 -22.17
CA GLU A 195 21.12 26.36 -21.35
C GLU A 195 22.48 25.82 -21.83
N SER A 196 22.60 25.23 -23.02
CA SER A 196 23.89 24.68 -23.50
C SER A 196 24.22 24.98 -24.94
N LEU A 197 24.08 26.23 -25.41
CA LEU A 197 24.74 26.72 -26.62
C LEU A 197 25.20 28.17 -26.43
N GLY A 198 26.20 28.37 -25.61
CA GLY A 198 26.93 29.62 -25.45
C GLY A 198 28.42 29.40 -25.57
N GLY A 199 28.97 29.70 -26.76
CA GLY A 199 30.38 30.11 -26.87
C GLY A 199 31.39 29.05 -27.26
N TYR A 200 31.59 28.82 -28.53
CA TYR A 200 32.93 28.59 -29.07
C TYR A 200 33.22 29.70 -30.07
N ASP A 201 34.07 30.63 -29.66
CA ASP A 201 34.67 31.65 -30.50
C ASP A 201 35.78 31.00 -31.31
N GLU A 202 35.70 31.08 -32.63
CA GLU A 202 36.80 30.86 -33.56
C GLU A 202 37.81 32.03 -33.46
N LYS A 203 39.01 31.74 -33.05
CA LYS A 203 40.20 32.51 -33.51
C LYS A 203 41.48 31.68 -33.42
N THR A 204 42.09 31.57 -34.60
CA THR A 204 43.44 31.18 -35.01
C THR A 204 43.77 29.70 -35.14
#